data_a4e9136ecf62c173d14d639c47f98d6b
#
_entry.id   a4e9136ecf62c173d14d639c47f98d6b
#
_cell.length_a   1.000
_cell.length_b   1.000
_cell.length_c   1.000
_cell.angle_alpha   90.00
_cell.angle_beta   90.00
_cell.angle_gamma   90.00
#
_symmetry.space_group_name_H-M   'P 1'
#
loop_
_entity.id
_entity.type
_entity.pdbx_description
1 polymer ?
#
loop_
_entity_poly.entity_id
_entity_poly.type
_entity_poly.pdbx_seq_one_letter_code
_entity_poly.pdbx_strand_id
1 'polypeptide(L)'
;MRLKLEINCKEHFNVLEWVNFPFEVNSEWFSRKTEIRTYNINELLGTKLRALYQRSKGRDLFDLNYARQNLELDFEKIIACFKEYITFATENRPPSKKEFLLNIEEKENDVDFTGDMEALLRSGIPYDQAAAFEWLKTELIEKI
;
A
#
# COMPACT_ATOMS: atom_id res chain seq x y z
N MET A 1 -5.83 -10.74 -25.98
CA MET A 1 -5.24 -10.46 -24.67
C MET A 1 -4.59 -9.08 -24.71
N ARG A 2 -4.84 -8.21 -23.71
CA ARG A 2 -4.17 -6.90 -23.62
C ARG A 2 -3.24 -6.93 -22.41
N LEU A 3 -1.98 -6.60 -22.61
CA LEU A 3 -0.99 -6.43 -21.56
C LEU A 3 -0.83 -4.94 -21.28
N LYS A 4 -0.98 -4.53 -20.01
CA LYS A 4 -0.68 -3.17 -19.57
C LYS A 4 0.72 -3.16 -18.96
N LEU A 5 1.59 -2.31 -19.49
CA LEU A 5 2.93 -2.05 -18.95
C LEU A 5 2.95 -0.63 -18.36
N GLU A 6 3.30 -0.50 -17.11
CA GLU A 6 3.49 0.79 -16.44
C GLU A 6 4.95 0.93 -15.99
N ILE A 7 5.55 2.07 -16.30
CA ILE A 7 6.93 2.36 -15.94
C ILE A 7 6.93 3.63 -15.09
N ASN A 8 7.48 3.54 -13.87
CA ASN A 8 7.69 4.72 -13.03
C ASN A 8 8.94 5.46 -13.52
N CYS A 9 8.75 6.70 -13.99
CA CYS A 9 9.82 7.56 -14.51
C CYS A 9 10.11 8.77 -13.60
N LYS A 10 9.53 8.82 -12.39
CA LYS A 10 9.66 9.97 -11.48
C LYS A 10 10.47 9.64 -10.23
N GLU A 11 10.23 8.48 -9.65
CA GLU A 11 10.87 8.06 -8.40
C GLU A 11 12.03 7.12 -8.75
N HIS A 12 13.26 7.64 -8.71
CA HIS A 12 14.48 6.90 -9.04
C HIS A 12 15.29 6.51 -7.80
N PHE A 13 14.62 6.39 -6.65
CA PHE A 13 15.25 6.02 -5.38
C PHE A 13 14.48 4.90 -4.70
N ASN A 14 15.12 4.26 -3.77
CA ASN A 14 14.52 3.35 -2.79
C ASN A 14 15.05 3.75 -1.40
N VAL A 15 14.26 3.50 -0.38
CA VAL A 15 14.58 3.80 1.02
C VAL A 15 15.23 2.59 1.71
N LEU A 16 14.72 1.40 1.39
CA LEU A 16 15.22 0.15 1.91
C LEU A 16 15.96 -0.65 0.82
N GLU A 17 16.74 -1.64 1.23
CA GLU A 17 17.44 -2.51 0.30
C GLU A 17 16.45 -3.34 -0.56
N TRP A 18 16.85 -3.59 -1.80
CA TRP A 18 16.13 -4.47 -2.71
C TRP A 18 16.09 -5.90 -2.17
N VAL A 19 14.99 -6.58 -2.44
CA VAL A 19 14.81 -7.98 -2.10
C VAL A 19 14.70 -8.81 -3.38
N ASN A 20 15.39 -9.94 -3.41
CA ASN A 20 15.21 -10.93 -4.46
C ASN A 20 14.11 -11.91 -4.02
N PHE A 21 13.00 -11.89 -4.72
CA PHE A 21 11.86 -12.76 -4.45
C PHE A 21 11.90 -13.99 -5.38
N PRO A 22 11.89 -15.21 -4.84
CA PRO A 22 11.86 -16.40 -5.66
C PRO A 22 10.54 -16.51 -6.42
N PHE A 23 10.63 -16.73 -7.70
CA PHE A 23 9.48 -16.85 -8.58
C PHE A 23 9.57 -18.15 -9.38
N GLU A 24 8.52 -18.94 -9.34
CA GLU A 24 8.43 -20.20 -10.06
C GLU A 24 7.18 -20.22 -10.93
N VAL A 25 7.35 -20.56 -12.18
CA VAL A 25 6.25 -20.91 -13.08
C VAL A 25 6.33 -22.40 -13.33
N ASN A 26 5.23 -23.09 -13.14
CA ASN A 26 5.08 -24.50 -13.45
C ASN A 26 3.76 -24.72 -14.18
N SER A 27 3.84 -25.04 -15.47
CA SER A 27 2.69 -25.34 -16.31
C SER A 27 3.02 -26.53 -17.23
N GLU A 28 2.02 -27.12 -17.87
CA GLU A 28 2.21 -28.22 -18.82
C GLU A 28 3.16 -27.87 -19.98
N TRP A 29 3.31 -26.59 -20.29
CA TRP A 29 4.06 -26.10 -21.46
C TRP A 29 5.39 -25.45 -21.10
N PHE A 30 5.55 -25.01 -19.86
CA PHE A 30 6.74 -24.25 -19.46
C PHE A 30 6.93 -24.32 -17.95
N SER A 31 8.15 -24.66 -17.53
CA SER A 31 8.55 -24.62 -16.11
C SER A 31 9.87 -23.90 -15.97
N ARG A 32 9.91 -22.91 -15.07
CA ARG A 32 11.12 -22.15 -14.78
C ARG A 32 11.09 -21.58 -13.37
N LYS A 33 12.25 -21.60 -12.73
CA LYS A 33 12.54 -20.89 -11.48
C LYS A 33 13.45 -19.71 -11.78
N THR A 34 13.20 -18.58 -11.15
CA THR A 34 14.01 -17.37 -11.23
C THR A 34 13.84 -16.54 -9.96
N GLU A 35 14.64 -15.52 -9.81
CA GLU A 35 14.45 -14.49 -8.79
C GLU A 35 14.00 -13.19 -9.43
N ILE A 36 13.03 -12.54 -8.81
CA ILE A 36 12.57 -11.22 -9.22
C ILE A 36 13.04 -10.21 -8.19
N ARG A 37 13.83 -9.26 -8.63
CA ARG A 37 14.23 -8.14 -7.80
C ARG A 37 13.04 -7.23 -7.58
N THR A 38 12.72 -6.94 -6.33
CA THR A 38 11.58 -6.13 -5.93
C THR A 38 11.89 -5.28 -4.71
N TYR A 39 11.00 -4.35 -4.38
CA TYR A 39 11.06 -3.57 -3.15
C TYR A 39 10.83 -4.45 -1.92
N ASN A 40 11.40 -4.03 -0.78
CA ASN A 40 11.03 -4.57 0.52
C ASN A 40 9.54 -4.33 0.77
N ILE A 41 8.86 -5.28 1.43
CA ILE A 41 7.40 -5.19 1.69
C ILE A 41 7.04 -3.93 2.50
N ASN A 42 7.87 -3.56 3.48
CA ASN A 42 7.63 -2.35 4.28
C ASN A 42 7.72 -1.07 3.43
N GLU A 43 8.60 -1.04 2.43
CA GLU A 43 8.68 0.07 1.49
C GLU A 43 7.47 0.13 0.56
N LEU A 44 7.02 -1.01 0.02
CA LEU A 44 5.79 -1.08 -0.76
C LEU A 44 4.59 -0.57 0.03
N LEU A 45 4.47 -0.92 1.31
CA LEU A 45 3.40 -0.45 2.18
C LEU A 45 3.54 1.04 2.54
N GLY A 46 4.74 1.56 2.67
CA GLY A 46 5.00 3.00 2.80
C GLY A 46 4.50 3.78 1.58
N THR A 47 4.74 3.27 0.36
CA THR A 47 4.19 3.87 -0.87
C THR A 47 2.67 3.71 -0.96
N LYS A 48 2.09 2.62 -0.44
CA LYS A 48 0.64 2.43 -0.34
C LYS A 48 -0.01 3.41 0.64
N LEU A 49 0.63 3.66 1.77
CA LEU A 49 0.17 4.67 2.75
C LEU A 49 0.17 6.07 2.14
N ARG A 50 1.20 6.42 1.35
CA ARG A 50 1.22 7.65 0.57
C ARG A 50 0.08 7.69 -0.45
N ALA A 51 -0.14 6.62 -1.21
CA ALA A 51 -1.22 6.55 -2.19
C ALA A 51 -2.59 6.72 -1.52
N LEU A 52 -2.80 6.08 -0.37
CA LEU A 52 -4.02 6.24 0.43
C LEU A 52 -4.26 7.69 0.83
N TYR A 53 -3.23 8.44 1.22
CA TYR A 53 -3.35 9.86 1.51
C TYR A 53 -3.71 10.68 0.26
N GLN A 54 -2.99 10.46 -0.86
CA GLN A 54 -3.06 11.31 -2.04
C GLN A 54 -4.26 11.06 -2.96
N ARG A 55 -4.89 9.87 -2.89
CA ARG A 55 -6.00 9.50 -3.77
C ARG A 55 -7.13 8.81 -3.01
N SER A 56 -8.34 8.86 -3.57
CA SER A 56 -9.51 8.22 -2.99
C SER A 56 -9.75 6.85 -3.64
N LYS A 57 -9.00 5.81 -3.16
CA LYS A 57 -9.15 4.44 -3.61
C LYS A 57 -9.15 3.46 -2.43
N GLY A 58 -10.31 2.84 -2.18
CA GLY A 58 -10.51 1.91 -1.06
C GLY A 58 -9.56 0.72 -1.05
N ARG A 59 -9.10 0.29 -2.23
CA ARG A 59 -8.10 -0.79 -2.35
C ARG A 59 -6.75 -0.48 -1.69
N ASP A 60 -6.36 0.78 -1.53
CA ASP A 60 -5.12 1.11 -0.83
C ASP A 60 -5.23 0.81 0.68
N LEU A 61 -6.40 1.04 1.28
CA LEU A 61 -6.70 0.64 2.65
C LEU A 61 -6.78 -0.89 2.78
N PHE A 62 -7.44 -1.55 1.81
CA PHE A 62 -7.51 -3.01 1.78
C PHE A 62 -6.12 -3.64 1.75
N ASP A 63 -5.24 -3.19 0.85
CA ASP A 63 -3.89 -3.75 0.71
C ASP A 63 -3.09 -3.62 2.02
N LEU A 64 -3.16 -2.46 2.70
CA LEU A 64 -2.53 -2.24 4.00
C LEU A 64 -3.09 -3.18 5.08
N ASN A 65 -4.41 -3.29 5.16
CA ASN A 65 -5.07 -4.16 6.13
C ASN A 65 -4.80 -5.66 5.86
N TYR A 66 -4.82 -6.06 4.60
CA TYR A 66 -4.52 -7.45 4.20
C TYR A 66 -3.07 -7.81 4.53
N ALA A 67 -2.13 -6.92 4.25
CA ALA A 67 -0.73 -7.14 4.57
C ALA A 67 -0.51 -7.31 6.08
N ARG A 68 -1.12 -6.47 6.94
CA ARG A 68 -0.97 -6.60 8.40
C ARG A 68 -1.50 -7.92 8.96
N GLN A 69 -2.53 -8.48 8.31
CA GLN A 69 -3.15 -9.74 8.77
C GLN A 69 -2.36 -10.98 8.35
N ASN A 70 -1.54 -10.87 7.30
CA ASN A 70 -0.92 -12.02 6.67
C ASN A 70 0.61 -11.99 6.67
N LEU A 71 1.24 -10.87 7.02
CA LEU A 71 2.69 -10.68 6.95
C LEU A 71 3.22 -10.10 8.25
N GLU A 72 4.49 -10.40 8.55
CA GLU A 72 5.24 -9.70 9.59
C GLU A 72 5.69 -8.35 9.07
N LEU A 73 5.23 -7.27 9.71
CA LEU A 73 5.47 -5.91 9.28
C LEU A 73 6.27 -5.12 10.33
N ASP A 74 7.15 -4.28 9.83
CA ASP A 74 7.87 -3.30 10.61
C ASP A 74 7.26 -1.91 10.38
N PHE A 75 6.38 -1.50 11.28
CA PHE A 75 5.65 -0.22 11.14
C PHE A 75 6.58 0.99 11.18
N GLU A 76 7.72 0.93 11.85
CA GLU A 76 8.68 2.03 11.87
C GLU A 76 9.30 2.22 10.48
N LYS A 77 9.65 1.11 9.81
CA LYS A 77 10.13 1.16 8.43
C LYS A 77 9.06 1.63 7.45
N ILE A 78 7.81 1.18 7.61
CA ILE A 78 6.69 1.64 6.77
C ILE A 78 6.53 3.16 6.89
N ILE A 79 6.54 3.70 8.11
CA ILE A 79 6.41 5.14 8.34
C ILE A 79 7.64 5.91 7.83
N ALA A 80 8.85 5.39 8.01
CA ALA A 80 10.04 6.00 7.46
C ALA A 80 9.96 6.10 5.91
N CYS A 81 9.60 5.01 5.25
CA CYS A 81 9.38 5.00 3.80
C CYS A 81 8.27 5.97 3.38
N PHE A 82 7.12 5.96 4.09
CA PHE A 82 6.04 6.91 3.83
C PHE A 82 6.54 8.36 3.88
N LYS A 83 7.30 8.74 4.92
CA LYS A 83 7.82 10.10 5.10
C LYS A 83 8.73 10.52 3.95
N GLU A 84 9.62 9.66 3.50
CA GLU A 84 10.50 9.94 2.37
C GLU A 84 9.71 10.14 1.07
N TYR A 85 8.81 9.21 0.75
CA TYR A 85 8.02 9.28 -0.48
C TYR A 85 7.00 10.41 -0.50
N ILE A 86 6.35 10.74 0.63
CA ILE A 86 5.39 11.84 0.68
C ILE A 86 6.11 13.19 0.63
N THR A 87 7.26 13.33 1.29
CA THR A 87 8.08 14.53 1.25
C THR A 87 8.54 14.84 -0.17
N PHE A 88 9.00 13.82 -0.89
CA PHE A 88 9.34 13.96 -2.31
C PHE A 88 8.13 14.37 -3.17
N ALA A 89 6.97 13.74 -2.96
CA ALA A 89 5.77 13.97 -3.74
C ALA A 89 5.10 15.33 -3.45
N THR A 90 5.35 15.93 -2.29
CA THR A 90 4.76 17.20 -1.84
C THR A 90 5.75 18.37 -1.83
N GLU A 91 6.88 18.22 -2.51
CA GLU A 91 7.92 19.25 -2.59
C GLU A 91 8.35 19.77 -1.20
N ASN A 92 8.68 18.83 -0.29
CA ASN A 92 9.07 19.07 1.10
C ASN A 92 7.97 19.66 2.01
N ARG A 93 6.70 19.37 1.72
CA ARG A 93 5.55 19.74 2.57
C ARG A 93 4.73 18.50 2.96
N PRO A 94 5.29 17.54 3.71
CA PRO A 94 4.55 16.35 4.11
C PRO A 94 3.38 16.74 5.02
N PRO A 95 2.26 15.99 4.97
CA PRO A 95 1.13 16.25 5.85
C PRO A 95 1.51 16.01 7.31
N SER A 96 0.95 16.83 8.19
CA SER A 96 0.94 16.54 9.61
C SER A 96 0.02 15.36 9.92
N LYS A 97 0.22 14.71 11.06
CA LYS A 97 -0.68 13.68 11.57
C LYS A 97 -2.15 14.12 11.57
N LYS A 98 -2.41 15.36 12.01
CA LYS A 98 -3.78 15.91 12.04
C LYS A 98 -4.39 16.01 10.64
N GLU A 99 -3.64 16.47 9.65
CA GLU A 99 -4.10 16.55 8.27
C GLU A 99 -4.36 15.16 7.70
N PHE A 100 -3.53 14.19 8.05
CA PHE A 100 -3.76 12.82 7.61
C PHE A 100 -5.02 12.22 8.23
N LEU A 101 -5.24 12.40 9.54
CA LEU A 101 -6.46 11.93 10.21
C LEU A 101 -7.71 12.54 9.60
N LEU A 102 -7.74 13.86 9.35
CA LEU A 102 -8.86 14.51 8.68
C LEU A 102 -9.12 13.94 7.28
N ASN A 103 -8.06 13.70 6.50
CA ASN A 103 -8.17 13.09 5.18
C ASN A 103 -8.78 11.68 5.23
N ILE A 104 -8.45 10.89 6.27
CA ILE A 104 -9.03 9.55 6.46
C ILE A 104 -10.49 9.63 6.92
N GLU A 105 -10.84 10.57 7.79
CA GLU A 105 -12.23 10.81 8.20
C GLU A 105 -13.13 11.20 7.03
N GLU A 106 -12.64 12.04 6.12
CA GLU A 106 -13.33 12.38 4.87
C GLU A 106 -13.58 11.14 4.01
N LYS A 107 -12.58 10.27 3.85
CA LYS A 107 -12.68 9.03 3.07
C LYS A 107 -13.60 7.99 3.69
N GLU A 108 -13.68 7.92 5.00
CA GLU A 108 -14.61 7.05 5.74
C GLU A 108 -16.07 7.39 5.44
N ASN A 109 -16.35 8.67 5.15
CA ASN A 109 -17.67 9.18 4.78
C ASN A 109 -17.90 9.28 3.26
N ASP A 110 -16.89 8.96 2.43
CA ASP A 110 -16.97 9.00 0.97
C ASP A 110 -17.52 7.68 0.43
N VAL A 111 -18.70 7.71 -0.20
CA VAL A 111 -19.35 6.53 -0.77
C VAL A 111 -18.55 5.91 -1.89
N ASP A 112 -17.86 6.71 -2.71
CA ASP A 112 -17.03 6.21 -3.80
C ASP A 112 -15.79 5.48 -3.26
N PHE A 113 -15.23 5.96 -2.16
CA PHE A 113 -14.11 5.29 -1.49
C PHE A 113 -14.56 3.99 -0.83
N THR A 114 -15.64 4.03 -0.07
CA THR A 114 -16.12 2.87 0.69
C THR A 114 -16.67 1.78 -0.23
N GLY A 115 -17.26 2.14 -1.36
CA GLY A 115 -17.76 1.20 -2.37
C GLY A 115 -16.71 0.65 -3.34
N ASP A 116 -15.50 1.24 -3.41
CA ASP A 116 -14.44 0.86 -4.38
C ASP A 116 -14.05 -0.63 -4.28
N MET A 117 -14.21 -1.26 -3.11
CA MET A 117 -13.83 -2.65 -2.88
C MET A 117 -14.92 -3.67 -3.23
N GLU A 118 -16.20 -3.30 -3.28
CA GLU A 118 -17.31 -4.25 -3.45
C GLU A 118 -17.18 -5.09 -4.73
N ALA A 119 -16.77 -4.45 -5.83
CA ALA A 119 -16.60 -5.13 -7.12
C ALA A 119 -15.28 -5.88 -7.26
N LEU A 120 -14.31 -5.67 -6.37
CA LEU A 120 -12.96 -6.22 -6.45
C LEU A 120 -12.73 -7.41 -5.51
N LEU A 121 -13.50 -7.49 -4.42
CA LEU A 121 -13.37 -8.58 -3.46
C LEU A 121 -13.80 -9.92 -4.07
N ARG A 122 -12.90 -10.88 -4.02
CA ARG A 122 -13.26 -12.26 -4.35
C ARG A 122 -14.11 -12.86 -3.25
N SER A 123 -15.07 -13.69 -3.63
CA SER A 123 -15.86 -14.47 -2.66
C SER A 123 -14.92 -15.28 -1.75
N GLY A 124 -15.13 -15.16 -0.43
CA GLY A 124 -14.34 -15.88 0.58
C GLY A 124 -13.15 -15.09 1.17
N ILE A 125 -12.89 -13.86 0.73
CA ILE A 125 -11.95 -12.97 1.42
C ILE A 125 -12.76 -12.09 2.37
N PRO A 126 -12.64 -12.30 3.70
CA PRO A 126 -13.31 -11.43 4.66
C PRO A 126 -12.61 -10.06 4.68
N TYR A 127 -13.38 -9.00 4.60
CA TYR A 127 -12.88 -7.64 4.75
C TYR A 127 -13.84 -6.81 5.59
N ASP A 128 -13.36 -6.39 6.75
CA ASP A 128 -14.04 -5.44 7.62
C ASP A 128 -13.36 -4.07 7.44
N GLN A 129 -14.03 -3.22 6.67
CA GLN A 129 -13.51 -1.89 6.33
C GLN A 129 -13.48 -0.96 7.55
N ALA A 130 -14.46 -1.06 8.46
CA ALA A 130 -14.50 -0.25 9.67
C ALA A 130 -13.35 -0.62 10.60
N ALA A 131 -13.08 -1.91 10.79
CA ALA A 131 -11.92 -2.38 11.55
C ALA A 131 -10.59 -1.97 10.90
N ALA A 132 -10.53 -1.90 9.56
CA ALA A 132 -9.34 -1.45 8.84
C ALA A 132 -9.07 0.05 9.06
N PHE A 133 -10.10 0.89 9.04
CA PHE A 133 -9.99 2.32 9.36
C PHE A 133 -9.55 2.55 10.80
N GLU A 134 -10.16 1.86 11.76
CA GLU A 134 -9.81 1.99 13.17
C GLU A 134 -8.35 1.62 13.42
N TRP A 135 -7.92 0.48 12.91
CA TRP A 135 -6.52 0.08 12.98
C TRP A 135 -5.58 1.11 12.35
N LEU A 136 -5.89 1.59 11.15
CA LEU A 136 -5.07 2.56 10.44
C LEU A 136 -4.86 3.82 11.30
N LYS A 137 -5.94 4.34 11.90
CA LYS A 137 -5.92 5.54 12.75
C LYS A 137 -5.11 5.32 14.03
N THR A 138 -5.36 4.22 14.72
CA THR A 138 -4.83 3.99 16.07
C THR A 138 -3.42 3.41 16.11
N GLU A 139 -3.02 2.63 15.12
CA GLU A 139 -1.72 1.94 15.16
C GLU A 139 -0.72 2.46 14.14
N LEU A 140 -1.15 2.89 12.96
CA LEU A 140 -0.24 3.31 11.91
C LEU A 140 -0.08 4.84 11.86
N ILE A 141 -1.17 5.60 11.80
CA ILE A 141 -1.11 7.08 11.74
C ILE A 141 -0.62 7.67 13.06
N GLU A 142 -0.89 7.00 14.21
CA GLU A 142 -0.36 7.43 15.51
C GLU A 142 1.20 7.52 15.53
N LYS A 143 1.88 6.81 14.65
CA LYS A 143 3.34 6.82 14.54
C LYS A 143 3.90 7.87 13.55
N ILE A 144 3.02 8.60 12.83
CA ILE A 144 3.40 9.70 11.95
C ILE A 144 3.67 10.95 12.80
#